data_56d7493bdf6b09c9dbae078d6ff84a4d
#
_entry.id   56d7493bdf6b09c9dbae078d6ff84a4d
#
_cell.length_a   1.000
_cell.length_b   1.000
_cell.length_c   1.000
_cell.angle_alpha   90.00
_cell.angle_beta   90.00
_cell.angle_gamma   90.00
#
_symmetry.space_group_name_H-M   'P 1'
#
loop_
_entity.id
_entity.type
_entity.pdbx_description
1 polymer ?
#
loop_
_entity_poly.entity_id
_entity_poly.type
_entity_poly.pdbx_seq_one_letter_code
_entity_poly.pdbx_strand_id
1 'polypeptide(L)' 'MANHLTPEELSKELGIDREEVIRVCVQESIPIYHGKIDKFLFQAQLAAANSGGAAAA' A
#
# COMPACT_ATOMS: atom_id res chain seq x y z
N MET A 1 5.60 17.21 5.49
CA MET A 1 5.32 16.00 6.23
C MET A 1 5.67 14.78 5.41
N ALA A 2 6.41 13.91 6.01
CA ALA A 2 6.78 12.68 5.31
C ALA A 2 5.60 11.72 5.30
N ASN A 3 5.17 11.35 4.12
CA ASN A 3 4.12 10.36 3.96
C ASN A 3 4.70 8.99 3.65
N HIS A 4 6.00 8.85 3.87
CA HIS A 4 6.70 7.61 3.59
C HIS A 4 6.87 6.82 4.88
N LEU A 5 6.36 5.60 4.87
CA LEU A 5 6.40 4.71 6.02
C LEU A 5 7.02 3.39 5.64
N THR A 6 7.63 2.73 6.62
CA THR A 6 8.12 1.38 6.38
C THR A 6 6.93 0.42 6.24
N PRO A 7 7.13 -0.75 5.63
CA PRO A 7 6.03 -1.72 5.55
C PRO A 7 5.45 -2.06 6.90
N GLU A 8 6.28 -2.11 7.92
CA GLU A 8 5.80 -2.39 9.26
C GLU A 8 4.93 -1.28 9.80
N GLU A 9 5.34 -0.04 9.56
CA GLU A 9 4.55 1.11 10.00
C GLU A 9 3.22 1.16 9.26
N LEU A 10 3.24 0.90 7.96
CA LEU A 10 2.03 0.86 7.16
C LEU A 10 1.09 -0.23 7.64
N SER A 11 1.62 -1.39 7.98
CA SER A 11 0.78 -2.49 8.44
C SER A 11 0.04 -2.11 9.71
N LYS A 12 0.70 -1.38 10.61
CA LYS A 12 0.07 -0.94 11.84
C LYS A 12 -0.94 0.16 11.59
N GLU A 13 -0.61 1.08 10.70
CA GLU A 13 -1.50 2.19 10.38
C GLU A 13 -2.79 1.70 9.75
N LEU A 14 -2.69 0.73 8.86
CA LEU A 14 -3.83 0.27 8.09
C LEU A 14 -4.48 -0.97 8.65
N GLY A 15 -3.88 -1.58 9.65
CA GLY A 15 -4.43 -2.77 10.28
C GLY A 15 -4.38 -4.00 9.39
N ILE A 16 -3.34 -4.11 8.57
CA ILE A 16 -3.14 -5.26 7.70
C ILE A 16 -1.78 -5.87 7.97
N ASP A 17 -1.55 -7.07 7.45
CA ASP A 17 -0.29 -7.75 7.66
C ASP A 17 0.84 -7.09 6.89
N ARG A 18 2.04 -7.16 7.46
CA ARG A 18 3.22 -6.62 6.80
C ARG A 18 3.44 -7.29 5.44
N GLU A 19 3.19 -8.58 5.37
CA GLU A 19 3.33 -9.30 4.11
C GLU A 19 2.33 -8.83 3.07
N GLU A 20 1.15 -8.46 3.53
CA GLU A 20 0.14 -7.91 2.64
C GLU A 20 0.61 -6.58 2.04
N VAL A 21 1.24 -5.76 2.87
CA VAL A 21 1.79 -4.49 2.40
C VAL A 21 2.81 -4.73 1.30
N ILE A 22 3.71 -5.68 1.52
CA ILE A 22 4.75 -5.98 0.55
C ILE A 22 4.14 -6.55 -0.73
N ARG A 23 3.16 -7.41 -0.59
CA ARG A 23 2.50 -8.00 -1.75
C ARG A 23 1.84 -6.95 -2.62
N VAL A 24 1.14 -6.01 -2.00
CA VAL A 24 0.48 -4.94 -2.75
C VAL A 24 1.52 -4.08 -3.46
N CYS A 25 2.62 -3.78 -2.79
CA CYS A 25 3.68 -3.00 -3.42
C CYS A 25 4.21 -3.69 -4.67
N VAL A 26 4.37 -5.00 -4.61
CA VAL A 26 4.86 -5.77 -5.77
C VAL A 26 3.80 -5.81 -6.85
N GLN A 27 2.57 -6.11 -6.49
CA GLN A 27 1.48 -6.24 -7.47
C GLN A 27 1.16 -4.94 -8.17
N GLU A 28 1.15 -3.84 -7.42
CA GLU A 28 0.76 -2.54 -7.96
C GLU A 28 1.96 -1.72 -8.39
N SER A 29 3.15 -2.29 -8.35
CA SER A 29 4.39 -1.61 -8.74
C SER A 29 4.58 -0.31 -7.97
N ILE A 30 4.27 -0.33 -6.69
CA ILE A 30 4.44 0.85 -5.86
C ILE A 30 5.93 1.00 -5.53
N PRO A 31 6.53 2.14 -5.85
CA PRO A 31 7.96 2.32 -5.58
C PRO A 31 8.24 2.38 -4.09
N ILE A 32 9.35 1.79 -3.70
CA ILE A 32 9.82 1.82 -2.32
C ILE A 32 11.11 2.62 -2.29
N TYR A 33 11.09 3.70 -1.52
CA TYR A 33 12.23 4.62 -1.41
C TYR A 33 12.90 4.42 -0.06
N HIS A 34 14.16 4.00 -0.09
CA HIS A 34 14.92 3.79 1.15
C HIS A 34 14.17 2.93 2.14
N GLY A 35 13.51 1.90 1.65
CA GLY A 35 12.75 1.00 2.50
C GLY A 35 11.44 1.58 3.00
N LYS A 36 11.01 2.70 2.43
CA LYS A 36 9.77 3.34 2.83
C LYS A 36 8.82 3.47 1.66
N ILE A 37 7.54 3.44 1.96
CA ILE A 37 6.49 3.44 0.95
C ILE A 37 5.65 4.70 1.12
N ASP A 38 5.26 5.31 0.00
CA ASP A 38 4.38 6.46 0.02
C ASP A 38 2.99 6.00 0.46
N LYS A 39 2.57 6.48 1.63
CA LYS A 39 1.31 6.06 2.24
C LYS A 39 0.12 6.41 1.35
N PHE A 40 0.11 7.61 0.81
CA PHE A 40 -1.02 8.05 -0.04
C PHE A 40 -1.09 7.22 -1.31
N LEU A 41 0.05 6.96 -1.91
CA LEU A 41 0.07 6.14 -3.12
C LEU A 41 -0.38 4.73 -2.81
N PHE A 42 0.10 4.18 -1.69
CA PHE A 42 -0.30 2.84 -1.28
C PHE A 42 -1.81 2.76 -1.05
N GLN A 43 -2.36 3.73 -0.32
CA GLN A 43 -3.79 3.73 -0.04
C GLN A 43 -4.60 3.90 -1.31
N ALA A 44 -4.13 4.74 -2.23
CA ALA A 44 -4.83 4.94 -3.49
C ALA A 44 -4.86 3.67 -4.31
N GLN A 45 -3.74 2.97 -4.38
CA GLN A 45 -3.68 1.72 -5.13
C GLN A 45 -4.49 0.62 -4.46
N LEU A 46 -4.45 0.57 -3.14
CA LEU A 46 -5.21 -0.42 -2.39
C LEU A 46 -6.71 -0.20 -2.61
N ALA A 47 -7.15 1.03 -2.52
CA ALA A 47 -8.56 1.36 -2.75
C ALA A 47 -8.95 1.07 -4.19
N ALA A 48 -8.09 1.38 -5.15
CA ALA A 48 -8.37 1.13 -6.55
C ALA A 48 -8.47 -0.37 -6.81
N ALA A 49 -7.59 -1.15 -6.20
CA ALA A 49 -7.63 -2.60 -6.38
C ALA A 49 -8.92 -3.19 -5.84
N ASN A 50 -9.33 -2.74 -4.66
CA ASN A 50 -10.57 -3.23 -4.05
C ASN A 50 -11.80 -2.73 -4.80
N SER A 51 -11.82 -1.44 -5.10
CA SER A 51 -12.96 -0.85 -5.80
C SER A 51 -13.03 -1.29 -7.24
N GLY A 52 -11.86 -1.45 -7.86
CA GLY A 52 -11.80 -1.86 -9.26
C GLY A 52 -12.45 -3.20 -9.48
N GLY A 53 -12.21 -4.14 -8.58
CA GLY A 53 -12.85 -5.43 -8.67
C GLY A 53 -14.35 -5.33 -8.56
N ALA A 54 -14.83 -4.56 -7.61
CA ALA A 54 -16.27 -4.38 -7.42
C ALA A 54 -16.87 -3.60 -8.58
N ALA A 55 -16.16 -2.57 -9.03
CA ALA A 55 -16.66 -1.74 -10.12
C ALA A 55 -16.74 -2.52 -11.43
N ALA A 56 -15.83 -3.43 -11.62
CA ALA A 56 -15.80 -4.23 -12.84
C ALA A 56 -17.01 -5.18 -12.90
N ALA A 57 -17.53 -5.48 -11.74
CA ALA A 57 -18.73 -6.31 -11.71
C ALA A 57 -19.95 -5.48 -12.02
#